data_31e8740d478e9d6678b115c553567a95
#
_entry.id   31e8740d478e9d6678b115c553567a95
#
_cell.length_a   1.000
_cell.length_b   1.000
_cell.length_c   1.000
_cell.angle_alpha   90.00
_cell.angle_beta   90.00
_cell.angle_gamma   90.00
#
_symmetry.space_group_name_H-M   'P 1'
#
loop_
_entity.id
_entity.type
_entity.pdbx_description
1 polymer ?
#
loop_
_entity_poly.entity_id
_entity_poly.type
_entity_poly.pdbx_seq_one_letter_code
_entity_poly.pdbx_strand_id
1 'polypeptide(L)'
;CVEETGTDPGVGAIHPVFLYHEIKACMDMGSVNAGMVGVYDDLEPVLRERVEDVVLNRRPDAGERLVEIADSAKSGAKDESKKLEWRGTPESPVAVEQRLSHAMVHGITDFIVEDTEEAYRAILAKGGRPLHVIEGPLMAGMSIVGDLFGAGKMFLPQVVKSARVMKSAVAHLIPYIEEEKRQDEAAGRDVRTKGKIIIATVKGDVHDIGKNIVTVVLQCNNFEVVNMGVMVPCHEILARAKVEGAD
;
A
#
# COMPACT_ATOMS: atom_id res chain seq x y z
N CYS A 1 0.29 20.41 18.93
CA CYS A 1 1.71 20.16 19.20
C CYS A 1 1.82 18.72 19.69
N VAL A 2 2.14 17.80 18.82
CA VAL A 2 2.60 16.47 19.21
C VAL A 2 4.11 16.60 19.34
N GLU A 3 4.63 16.38 20.53
CA GLU A 3 6.05 16.20 20.75
C GLU A 3 6.46 14.90 20.07
N GLU A 4 6.89 14.97 18.82
CA GLU A 4 7.62 13.90 18.17
C GLU A 4 9.06 13.92 18.70
N THR A 5 9.26 13.32 19.85
CA THR A 5 10.58 12.91 20.36
C THR A 5 11.00 11.64 19.65
N GLY A 6 11.41 11.75 18.41
CA GLY A 6 11.91 10.64 17.60
C GLY A 6 12.11 11.10 16.17
N THR A 7 13.24 11.73 15.89
CA THR A 7 13.66 12.07 14.53
C THR A 7 13.71 10.81 13.68
N ASP A 8 12.73 10.65 12.80
CA ASP A 8 12.83 9.67 11.72
C ASP A 8 14.04 10.06 10.84
N PRO A 9 15.08 9.22 10.74
CA PRO A 9 16.30 9.55 10.00
C PRO A 9 16.01 9.96 8.55
N GLY A 10 14.95 9.41 7.96
CA GLY A 10 14.51 9.75 6.60
C GLY A 10 14.00 11.18 6.49
N VAL A 11 13.17 11.63 7.43
CA VAL A 11 12.63 13.01 7.44
C VAL A 11 13.73 14.02 7.73
N GLY A 12 14.63 13.71 8.66
CA GLY A 12 15.78 14.54 8.97
C GLY A 12 16.74 14.75 7.79
N ALA A 13 16.83 13.80 6.87
CA ALA A 13 17.70 13.89 5.70
C ALA A 13 17.06 14.65 4.52
N ILE A 14 15.74 14.73 4.42
CA ILE A 14 15.06 15.43 3.33
C ILE A 14 15.33 16.94 3.37
N HIS A 15 15.28 17.55 4.55
CA HIS A 15 15.47 18.97 4.71
C HIS A 15 16.83 19.46 4.22
N PRO A 16 17.98 18.91 4.66
CA PRO A 16 19.28 19.37 4.20
C PRO A 16 19.51 19.13 2.70
N VAL A 17 19.03 18.04 2.14
CA VAL A 17 19.14 17.77 0.71
C VAL A 17 18.32 18.77 -0.10
N PHE A 18 17.05 19.00 0.28
CA PHE A 18 16.20 20.00 -0.38
C PHE A 18 16.83 21.39 -0.33
N LEU A 19 17.22 21.87 0.86
CA LEU A 19 17.84 23.18 1.02
C LEU A 19 19.11 23.34 0.21
N TYR A 20 19.98 22.31 0.18
CA TYR A 20 21.22 22.34 -0.60
C TYR A 20 20.96 22.59 -2.09
N HIS A 21 20.01 21.91 -2.69
CA HIS A 21 19.68 22.05 -4.10
C HIS A 21 18.93 23.36 -4.38
N GLU A 22 17.99 23.76 -3.53
CA GLU A 22 17.23 25.00 -3.69
C GLU A 22 18.09 26.25 -3.51
N ILE A 23 19.02 26.27 -2.54
CA ILE A 23 19.98 27.38 -2.39
C ILE A 23 20.87 27.49 -3.63
N LYS A 24 21.34 26.37 -4.20
CA LYS A 24 22.08 26.37 -5.47
C LYS A 24 21.23 26.86 -6.65
N ALA A 25 19.93 26.66 -6.59
CA ALA A 25 18.96 27.14 -7.58
C ALA A 25 18.46 28.58 -7.30
N CYS A 26 19.21 29.35 -6.49
CA CYS A 26 18.94 30.75 -6.14
C CYS A 26 17.78 30.98 -5.14
N MET A 27 17.50 30.05 -4.24
CA MET A 27 16.64 30.33 -3.10
C MET A 27 17.37 31.21 -2.08
N ASP A 28 16.80 32.37 -1.76
CA ASP A 28 17.40 33.33 -0.83
C ASP A 28 16.99 33.13 0.62
N MET A 29 15.80 32.56 0.87
CA MET A 29 15.25 32.42 2.23
C MET A 29 14.37 31.16 2.34
N GLY A 30 14.51 30.43 3.44
CA GLY A 30 13.67 29.28 3.79
C GLY A 30 13.30 29.31 5.27
N SER A 31 12.06 28.94 5.59
CA SER A 31 11.61 28.72 6.98
C SER A 31 11.76 27.25 7.33
N VAL A 32 12.60 26.95 8.32
CA VAL A 32 12.93 25.57 8.72
C VAL A 32 12.96 25.44 10.24
N ASN A 33 12.76 24.22 10.75
CA ASN A 33 13.04 23.92 12.15
C ASN A 33 14.55 23.70 12.32
N ALA A 34 15.25 24.66 12.90
CA ALA A 34 16.71 24.63 13.04
C ALA A 34 17.23 23.41 13.81
N GLY A 35 16.43 22.86 14.72
CA GLY A 35 16.80 21.65 15.47
C GLY A 35 16.71 20.34 14.66
N MET A 36 16.12 20.39 13.48
CA MET A 36 15.92 19.22 12.60
C MET A 36 16.73 19.30 11.29
N VAL A 37 17.45 20.37 11.05
CA VAL A 37 18.24 20.53 9.83
C VAL A 37 19.65 19.98 10.07
N GLY A 38 19.98 18.87 9.43
CA GLY A 38 21.33 18.33 9.37
C GLY A 38 22.21 19.06 8.34
N VAL A 39 23.48 18.71 8.28
CA VAL A 39 24.41 19.16 7.25
C VAL A 39 24.39 18.18 6.10
N TYR A 40 24.27 18.68 4.87
CA TYR A 40 24.19 17.85 3.65
C TYR A 40 25.37 16.89 3.50
N ASP A 41 26.60 17.37 3.80
CA ASP A 41 27.83 16.57 3.65
C ASP A 41 27.97 15.48 4.71
N ASP A 42 27.30 15.63 5.86
CA ASP A 42 27.33 14.66 6.97
C ASP A 42 26.33 13.52 6.78
N LEU A 43 25.46 13.61 5.75
CA LEU A 43 24.52 12.55 5.46
C LEU A 43 25.23 11.29 4.94
N GLU A 44 24.78 10.14 5.41
CA GLU A 44 25.23 8.85 4.91
C GLU A 44 25.02 8.78 3.39
N PRO A 45 26.04 8.38 2.59
CA PRO A 45 26.02 8.51 1.12
C PRO A 45 24.81 7.81 0.45
N VAL A 46 24.43 6.63 0.94
CA VAL A 46 23.29 5.88 0.37
C VAL A 46 21.96 6.58 0.69
N LEU A 47 21.79 7.06 1.91
CA LEU A 47 20.59 7.81 2.32
C LEU A 47 20.50 9.12 1.52
N ARG A 48 21.61 9.85 1.36
CA ARG A 48 21.67 11.08 0.59
C ARG A 48 21.25 10.85 -0.87
N GLU A 49 21.81 9.83 -1.54
CA GLU A 49 21.43 9.47 -2.91
C GLU A 49 19.93 9.18 -3.04
N ARG A 50 19.35 8.39 -2.10
CA ARG A 50 17.93 8.07 -2.13
C ARG A 50 17.04 9.28 -1.95
N VAL A 51 17.43 10.19 -1.03
CA VAL A 51 16.71 11.45 -0.82
C VAL A 51 16.84 12.36 -2.05
N GLU A 52 18.01 12.46 -2.67
CA GLU A 52 18.18 13.20 -3.92
C GLU A 52 17.33 12.66 -5.05
N ASP A 53 17.24 11.33 -5.19
CA ASP A 53 16.38 10.70 -6.20
C ASP A 53 14.92 11.15 -6.05
N VAL A 54 14.43 11.32 -4.80
CA VAL A 54 13.08 11.82 -4.52
C VAL A 54 12.97 13.32 -4.79
N VAL A 55 13.86 14.13 -4.21
CA VAL A 55 13.80 15.60 -4.29
C VAL A 55 13.94 16.07 -5.74
N LEU A 56 14.83 15.45 -6.51
CA LEU A 56 15.10 15.81 -7.89
C LEU A 56 14.27 15.00 -8.91
N ASN A 57 13.36 14.14 -8.42
CA ASN A 57 12.51 13.29 -9.27
C ASN A 57 13.31 12.52 -10.34
N ARG A 58 14.45 11.93 -9.95
CA ARG A 58 15.36 11.24 -10.89
C ARG A 58 14.79 9.90 -11.36
N ARG A 59 13.86 9.30 -10.61
CA ARG A 59 13.36 7.94 -10.83
C ARG A 59 11.90 7.80 -10.41
N PRO A 60 11.09 7.01 -11.13
CA PRO A 60 9.70 6.75 -10.75
C PRO A 60 9.54 6.00 -9.41
N ASP A 61 10.52 5.15 -9.05
CA ASP A 61 10.53 4.32 -7.84
C ASP A 61 11.28 4.97 -6.65
N ALA A 62 11.66 6.26 -6.77
CA ALA A 62 12.50 6.94 -5.78
C ALA A 62 11.87 6.95 -4.38
N GLY A 63 10.57 7.22 -4.27
CA GLY A 63 9.86 7.23 -2.99
C GLY A 63 9.86 5.85 -2.31
N GLU A 64 9.66 4.79 -3.07
CA GLU A 64 9.66 3.41 -2.56
C GLU A 64 11.03 3.03 -2.00
N ARG A 65 12.08 3.33 -2.74
CA ARG A 65 13.47 3.08 -2.36
C ARG A 65 13.89 3.85 -1.10
N LEU A 66 13.40 5.07 -0.91
CA LEU A 66 13.67 5.85 0.31
C LEU A 66 12.97 5.24 1.53
N VAL A 67 11.72 4.81 1.37
CA VAL A 67 10.96 4.15 2.45
C VAL A 67 11.62 2.84 2.89
N GLU A 68 12.16 2.04 1.96
CA GLU A 68 12.91 0.82 2.28
C GLU A 68 14.11 1.07 3.20
N ILE A 69 14.87 2.15 2.96
CA ILE A 69 16.01 2.50 3.81
C ILE A 69 15.54 3.06 5.16
N ALA A 70 14.50 3.87 5.19
CA ALA A 70 13.97 4.42 6.44
C ALA A 70 13.53 3.30 7.40
N ASP A 71 12.94 2.23 6.88
CA ASP A 71 12.58 1.07 7.67
C ASP A 71 13.80 0.24 8.13
N SER A 72 14.82 0.09 7.27
CA SER A 72 16.05 -0.60 7.64
C SER A 72 16.89 0.17 8.67
N ALA A 73 16.87 1.50 8.64
CA ALA A 73 17.50 2.36 9.64
C ALA A 73 16.81 2.28 11.01
N LYS A 74 15.48 2.11 11.05
CA LYS A 74 14.71 1.85 12.28
C LYS A 74 14.95 0.45 12.83
N SER A 75 15.32 -0.49 11.98
CA SER A 75 15.58 -1.89 12.35
C SER A 75 17.05 -2.16 12.65
N GLY A 76 17.84 -1.17 13.09
CA GLY A 76 19.26 -1.35 13.43
C GLY A 76 19.52 -2.70 14.08
N ALA A 77 20.25 -3.59 13.38
CA ALA A 77 20.77 -4.89 13.80
C ALA A 77 19.84 -5.70 14.72
N LYS A 78 18.55 -5.84 14.37
CA LYS A 78 17.70 -6.85 15.00
C LYS A 78 17.93 -8.17 14.27
N ASP A 79 18.45 -9.12 15.03
CA ASP A 79 18.64 -10.53 14.70
C ASP A 79 17.61 -11.05 13.69
N GLU A 80 18.07 -11.70 12.60
CA GLU A 80 17.15 -12.26 11.59
C GLU A 80 16.15 -13.25 12.19
N SER A 81 16.51 -13.90 13.31
CA SER A 81 15.62 -14.75 14.08
C SER A 81 14.42 -14.00 14.65
N LYS A 82 14.57 -12.73 15.07
CA LYS A 82 13.47 -11.88 15.54
C LYS A 82 12.56 -11.37 14.42
N LYS A 83 13.05 -11.32 13.18
CA LYS A 83 12.24 -10.92 12.02
C LYS A 83 11.17 -11.95 11.69
N LEU A 84 11.31 -13.20 12.13
CA LEU A 84 10.40 -14.30 11.80
C LEU A 84 9.57 -14.79 12.99
N GLU A 85 9.73 -14.24 14.19
CA GLU A 85 8.96 -14.62 15.38
C GLU A 85 7.44 -14.57 15.16
N TRP A 86 6.97 -13.64 14.32
CA TRP A 86 5.57 -13.52 13.97
C TRP A 86 5.01 -14.67 13.13
N ARG A 87 5.88 -15.48 12.53
CA ARG A 87 5.49 -16.71 11.80
C ARG A 87 5.42 -17.94 12.69
N GLY A 88 5.97 -17.86 13.91
CA GLY A 88 6.12 -18.99 14.82
C GLY A 88 7.31 -19.89 14.46
N THR A 89 7.36 -21.05 15.09
CA THR A 89 8.37 -22.09 14.81
C THR A 89 7.76 -23.21 13.96
N PRO A 90 8.58 -24.06 13.32
CA PRO A 90 8.07 -25.24 12.60
C PRO A 90 7.24 -26.19 13.49
N GLU A 91 7.51 -26.22 14.80
CA GLU A 91 6.78 -27.05 15.76
C GLU A 91 5.50 -26.37 16.26
N SER A 92 5.42 -25.04 16.19
CA SER A 92 4.26 -24.23 16.61
C SER A 92 4.06 -23.06 15.64
N PRO A 93 3.56 -23.32 14.42
CA PRO A 93 3.33 -22.28 13.44
C PRO A 93 2.18 -21.37 13.86
N VAL A 94 2.34 -20.06 13.63
CA VAL A 94 1.24 -19.10 13.78
C VAL A 94 0.20 -19.36 12.68
N ALA A 95 -1.08 -19.24 13.01
CA ALA A 95 -2.16 -19.46 12.05
C ALA A 95 -2.01 -18.52 10.82
N VAL A 96 -2.30 -19.06 9.63
CA VAL A 96 -2.08 -18.34 8.37
C VAL A 96 -2.86 -17.03 8.29
N GLU A 97 -4.05 -16.98 8.89
CA GLU A 97 -4.86 -15.76 8.96
C GLU A 97 -4.17 -14.65 9.76
N GLN A 98 -3.49 -15.03 10.86
CA GLN A 98 -2.72 -14.08 11.68
C GLN A 98 -1.46 -13.61 10.95
N ARG A 99 -0.80 -14.52 10.21
CA ARG A 99 0.36 -14.17 9.39
C ARG A 99 -0.01 -13.20 8.28
N LEU A 100 -1.12 -13.44 7.58
CA LEU A 100 -1.65 -12.53 6.55
C LEU A 100 -2.00 -11.16 7.14
N SER A 101 -2.69 -11.11 8.28
CA SER A 101 -3.01 -9.85 8.96
C SER A 101 -1.76 -9.10 9.38
N HIS A 102 -0.75 -9.80 9.93
CA HIS A 102 0.53 -9.20 10.30
C HIS A 102 1.27 -8.64 9.07
N ALA A 103 1.35 -9.41 7.99
CA ALA A 103 1.96 -8.97 6.75
C ALA A 103 1.28 -7.71 6.18
N MET A 104 -0.06 -7.63 6.26
CA MET A 104 -0.83 -6.45 5.85
C MET A 104 -0.48 -5.22 6.69
N VAL A 105 -0.51 -5.34 8.03
CA VAL A 105 -0.26 -4.22 8.95
C VAL A 105 1.16 -3.70 8.83
N HIS A 106 2.14 -4.59 8.62
CA HIS A 106 3.55 -4.23 8.56
C HIS A 106 4.08 -4.02 7.14
N GLY A 107 3.25 -4.26 6.11
CA GLY A 107 3.64 -4.06 4.71
C GLY A 107 4.67 -5.07 4.20
N ILE A 108 4.67 -6.31 4.71
CA ILE A 108 5.63 -7.37 4.38
C ILE A 108 5.14 -8.14 3.15
N THR A 109 5.93 -8.16 2.09
CA THR A 109 5.59 -8.86 0.83
C THR A 109 6.28 -10.21 0.67
N ASP A 110 7.35 -10.48 1.41
CA ASP A 110 8.26 -11.62 1.18
C ASP A 110 7.57 -12.99 1.21
N PHE A 111 6.56 -13.16 2.07
CA PHE A 111 5.86 -14.44 2.26
C PHE A 111 4.41 -14.41 1.82
N ILE A 112 3.94 -13.31 1.24
CA ILE A 112 2.51 -13.10 1.00
C ILE A 112 1.92 -14.11 0.02
N VAL A 113 2.67 -14.51 -0.99
CA VAL A 113 2.23 -15.49 -2.00
C VAL A 113 2.06 -16.88 -1.37
N GLU A 114 3.05 -17.31 -0.58
CA GLU A 114 3.03 -18.59 0.11
C GLU A 114 1.90 -18.68 1.14
N ASP A 115 1.75 -17.64 1.97
CA ASP A 115 0.69 -17.59 2.98
C ASP A 115 -0.70 -17.47 2.35
N THR A 116 -0.83 -16.76 1.22
CA THR A 116 -2.09 -16.70 0.46
C THR A 116 -2.46 -18.05 -0.15
N GLU A 117 -1.49 -18.78 -0.70
CA GLU A 117 -1.70 -20.13 -1.23
C GLU A 117 -2.10 -21.12 -0.12
N GLU A 118 -1.44 -21.05 1.05
CA GLU A 118 -1.80 -21.87 2.21
C GLU A 118 -3.24 -21.58 2.67
N ALA A 119 -3.61 -20.30 2.79
CA ALA A 119 -4.97 -19.89 3.14
C ALA A 119 -5.99 -20.37 2.10
N TYR A 120 -5.66 -20.26 0.81
CA TYR A 120 -6.52 -20.73 -0.27
C TYR A 120 -6.77 -22.24 -0.17
N ARG A 121 -5.72 -23.04 0.00
CA ARG A 121 -5.85 -24.50 0.15
C ARG A 121 -6.67 -24.89 1.38
N ALA A 122 -6.46 -24.20 2.51
CA ALA A 122 -7.22 -24.42 3.73
C ALA A 122 -8.71 -24.10 3.57
N ILE A 123 -9.04 -23.03 2.84
CA ILE A 123 -10.41 -22.63 2.54
C ILE A 123 -11.05 -23.60 1.54
N LEU A 124 -10.32 -24.01 0.49
CA LEU A 124 -10.79 -24.96 -0.51
C LEU A 124 -11.11 -26.34 0.12
N ALA A 125 -10.28 -26.80 1.05
CA ALA A 125 -10.49 -28.07 1.77
C ALA A 125 -11.79 -28.05 2.61
N LYS A 126 -12.28 -26.87 2.98
CA LYS A 126 -13.57 -26.65 3.68
C LYS A 126 -14.74 -26.41 2.73
N GLY A 127 -14.55 -26.58 1.42
CA GLY A 127 -15.56 -26.31 0.40
C GLY A 127 -15.77 -24.83 0.10
N GLY A 128 -14.82 -23.98 0.48
CA GLY A 128 -14.84 -22.56 0.19
C GLY A 128 -14.31 -22.23 -1.21
N ARG A 129 -14.28 -20.96 -1.55
CA ARG A 129 -13.92 -20.38 -2.85
C ARG A 129 -12.67 -19.51 -2.74
N PRO A 130 -11.92 -19.27 -3.84
CA PRO A 130 -10.77 -18.35 -3.82
C PRO A 130 -11.11 -16.97 -3.29
N LEU A 131 -12.30 -16.47 -3.62
CA LEU A 131 -12.80 -15.16 -3.15
C LEU A 131 -12.87 -15.06 -1.61
N HIS A 132 -13.16 -16.16 -0.90
CA HIS A 132 -13.23 -16.17 0.56
C HIS A 132 -11.88 -15.89 1.23
N VAL A 133 -10.74 -16.07 0.53
CA VAL A 133 -9.42 -15.64 1.04
C VAL A 133 -9.36 -14.11 1.11
N ILE A 134 -9.91 -13.45 0.09
CA ILE A 134 -9.95 -12.00 0.03
C ILE A 134 -10.94 -11.46 1.07
N GLU A 135 -12.18 -11.94 1.06
CA GLU A 135 -13.27 -11.47 1.94
C GLU A 135 -13.02 -11.79 3.42
N GLY A 136 -12.26 -12.82 3.72
CA GLY A 136 -11.89 -13.24 5.07
C GLY A 136 -10.57 -12.63 5.55
N PRO A 137 -9.47 -13.41 5.55
CA PRO A 137 -8.23 -13.02 6.20
C PRO A 137 -7.59 -11.75 5.63
N LEU A 138 -7.65 -11.54 4.30
CA LEU A 138 -7.05 -10.35 3.69
C LEU A 138 -7.82 -9.07 4.06
N MET A 139 -9.14 -9.10 3.99
CA MET A 139 -9.96 -7.95 4.39
C MET A 139 -9.92 -7.69 5.89
N ALA A 140 -9.81 -8.73 6.72
CA ALA A 140 -9.62 -8.56 8.16
C ALA A 140 -8.32 -7.78 8.46
N GLY A 141 -7.21 -8.13 7.77
CA GLY A 141 -5.96 -7.39 7.85
C GLY A 141 -6.09 -5.93 7.40
N MET A 142 -6.78 -5.68 6.27
CA MET A 142 -7.02 -4.32 5.78
C MET A 142 -7.93 -3.50 6.71
N SER A 143 -8.89 -4.12 7.39
CA SER A 143 -9.70 -3.44 8.41
C SER A 143 -8.85 -2.93 9.57
N ILE A 144 -7.88 -3.73 10.05
CA ILE A 144 -6.92 -3.30 11.08
C ILE A 144 -6.09 -2.11 10.59
N VAL A 145 -5.62 -2.15 9.33
CA VAL A 145 -4.89 -1.03 8.70
C VAL A 145 -5.77 0.23 8.67
N GLY A 146 -7.04 0.10 8.30
CA GLY A 146 -8.01 1.20 8.28
C GLY A 146 -8.23 1.81 9.67
N ASP A 147 -8.40 0.98 10.69
CA ASP A 147 -8.58 1.42 12.08
C ASP A 147 -7.33 2.15 12.62
N LEU A 148 -6.13 1.62 12.34
CA LEU A 148 -4.87 2.24 12.71
C LEU A 148 -4.67 3.60 12.01
N PHE A 149 -5.02 3.69 10.74
CA PHE A 149 -4.96 4.94 9.97
C PHE A 149 -5.98 5.95 10.50
N GLY A 150 -7.23 5.53 10.73
CA GLY A 150 -8.28 6.38 11.30
C GLY A 150 -7.96 6.88 12.71
N ALA A 151 -7.24 6.08 13.50
CA ALA A 151 -6.76 6.46 14.83
C ALA A 151 -5.48 7.32 14.83
N GLY A 152 -4.94 7.66 13.65
CA GLY A 152 -3.68 8.41 13.51
C GLY A 152 -2.42 7.64 13.92
N LYS A 153 -2.52 6.32 14.10
CA LYS A 153 -1.39 5.44 14.47
C LYS A 153 -0.63 4.88 13.26
N MET A 154 -1.17 5.05 12.08
CA MET A 154 -0.56 4.65 10.81
C MET A 154 -0.63 5.82 9.84
N PHE A 155 0.42 6.02 9.05
CA PHE A 155 0.52 7.10 8.07
C PHE A 155 0.31 6.59 6.65
N LEU A 156 -0.03 7.49 5.73
CA LEU A 156 -0.34 7.16 4.34
C LEU A 156 0.70 6.26 3.64
N PRO A 157 2.03 6.48 3.76
CA PRO A 157 3.03 5.59 3.16
C PRO A 157 2.93 4.13 3.64
N GLN A 158 2.56 3.92 4.91
CA GLN A 158 2.37 2.58 5.48
C GLN A 158 1.11 1.93 4.90
N VAL A 159 0.01 2.69 4.74
CA VAL A 159 -1.21 2.22 4.07
C VAL A 159 -0.94 1.82 2.62
N VAL A 160 -0.11 2.59 1.90
CA VAL A 160 0.31 2.24 0.53
C VAL A 160 1.11 0.93 0.50
N LYS A 161 1.98 0.68 1.47
CA LYS A 161 2.68 -0.60 1.61
C LYS A 161 1.69 -1.75 1.84
N SER A 162 0.74 -1.58 2.76
CA SER A 162 -0.34 -2.55 3.02
C SER A 162 -1.16 -2.84 1.76
N ALA A 163 -1.51 -1.81 0.99
CA ALA A 163 -2.21 -1.96 -0.28
C ALA A 163 -1.39 -2.74 -1.32
N ARG A 164 -0.05 -2.60 -1.32
CA ARG A 164 0.84 -3.40 -2.17
C ARG A 164 0.83 -4.87 -1.78
N VAL A 165 0.88 -5.19 -0.48
CA VAL A 165 0.75 -6.56 0.04
C VAL A 165 -0.57 -7.16 -0.43
N MET A 166 -1.69 -6.44 -0.25
CA MET A 166 -3.01 -6.84 -0.72
C MET A 166 -3.02 -7.12 -2.22
N LYS A 167 -2.45 -6.21 -3.03
CA LYS A 167 -2.36 -6.37 -4.48
C LYS A 167 -1.59 -7.63 -4.88
N SER A 168 -0.49 -7.95 -4.19
CA SER A 168 0.29 -9.17 -4.45
C SER A 168 -0.49 -10.43 -4.12
N ALA A 169 -1.20 -10.45 -2.99
CA ALA A 169 -2.07 -11.57 -2.60
C ALA A 169 -3.20 -11.79 -3.62
N VAL A 170 -3.89 -10.72 -4.01
CA VAL A 170 -4.98 -10.78 -5.00
C VAL A 170 -4.46 -11.22 -6.36
N ALA A 171 -3.31 -10.70 -6.81
CA ALA A 171 -2.71 -11.10 -8.08
C ALA A 171 -2.42 -12.60 -8.14
N HIS A 172 -2.02 -13.21 -7.01
CA HIS A 172 -1.84 -14.64 -6.90
C HIS A 172 -3.16 -15.42 -7.03
N LEU A 173 -4.27 -14.88 -6.53
CA LEU A 173 -5.58 -15.51 -6.54
C LEU A 173 -6.34 -15.33 -7.86
N ILE A 174 -6.00 -14.33 -8.69
CA ILE A 174 -6.70 -14.05 -9.96
C ILE A 174 -6.84 -15.29 -10.85
N PRO A 175 -5.80 -16.10 -11.12
CA PRO A 175 -5.95 -17.27 -11.98
C PRO A 175 -6.98 -18.29 -11.46
N TYR A 176 -7.06 -18.47 -10.14
CA TYR A 176 -8.02 -19.37 -9.51
C TYR A 176 -9.45 -18.82 -9.58
N ILE A 177 -9.61 -17.52 -9.42
CA ILE A 177 -10.91 -16.82 -9.53
C ILE A 177 -11.41 -16.89 -10.97
N GLU A 178 -10.53 -16.66 -11.95
CA GLU A 178 -10.88 -16.74 -13.37
C GLU A 178 -11.25 -18.16 -13.80
N GLU A 179 -10.53 -19.17 -13.28
CA GLU A 179 -10.85 -20.58 -13.54
C GLU A 179 -12.21 -20.96 -12.94
N GLU A 180 -12.49 -20.56 -11.70
CA GLU A 180 -13.78 -20.77 -11.07
C GLU A 180 -14.89 -20.08 -11.86
N LYS A 181 -14.68 -18.85 -12.31
CA LYS A 181 -15.62 -18.10 -13.14
C LYS A 181 -15.93 -18.83 -14.43
N ARG A 182 -14.92 -19.37 -15.12
CA ARG A 182 -15.12 -20.18 -16.35
C ARG A 182 -15.95 -21.44 -16.07
N GLN A 183 -15.70 -22.11 -14.94
CA GLN A 183 -16.45 -23.30 -14.53
C GLN A 183 -17.89 -22.95 -14.19
N ASP A 184 -18.14 -21.83 -13.53
CA ASP A 184 -19.46 -21.34 -13.18
C ASP A 184 -20.25 -20.94 -14.43
N GLU A 185 -19.61 -20.25 -15.39
CA GLU A 185 -20.20 -19.90 -16.68
C GLU A 185 -20.57 -21.16 -17.49
N ALA A 186 -19.65 -22.15 -17.53
CA ALA A 186 -19.90 -23.44 -18.19
C ALA A 186 -21.04 -24.24 -17.54
N ALA A 187 -21.25 -24.07 -16.23
CA ALA A 187 -22.33 -24.67 -15.46
C ALA A 187 -23.63 -23.86 -15.50
N GLY A 188 -23.67 -22.73 -16.25
CA GLY A 188 -24.84 -21.84 -16.37
C GLY A 188 -25.14 -21.06 -15.08
N ARG A 189 -24.19 -20.91 -14.17
CA ARG A 189 -24.32 -20.12 -12.96
C ARG A 189 -24.04 -18.66 -13.25
N ASP A 190 -24.84 -17.75 -12.69
CA ASP A 190 -24.70 -16.29 -12.89
C ASP A 190 -23.48 -15.78 -12.10
N VAL A 191 -22.45 -15.34 -12.83
CA VAL A 191 -21.21 -14.81 -12.26
C VAL A 191 -21.25 -13.29 -12.31
N ARG A 192 -21.97 -12.66 -11.37
CA ARG A 192 -22.04 -11.21 -11.29
C ARG A 192 -20.93 -10.66 -10.39
N THR A 193 -20.30 -9.56 -10.85
CA THR A 193 -19.57 -8.64 -9.95
C THR A 193 -20.56 -8.06 -8.94
N LYS A 194 -20.06 -7.60 -7.79
CA LYS A 194 -20.94 -6.94 -6.78
C LYS A 194 -21.55 -5.64 -7.28
N GLY A 195 -21.02 -5.10 -8.36
CA GLY A 195 -21.49 -3.87 -9.03
C GLY A 195 -20.34 -3.18 -9.76
N LYS A 196 -20.69 -2.17 -10.56
CA LYS A 196 -19.73 -1.34 -11.31
C LYS A 196 -19.70 0.08 -10.75
N ILE A 197 -18.54 0.57 -10.39
CA ILE A 197 -18.33 1.87 -9.74
C ILE A 197 -17.47 2.76 -10.64
N ILE A 198 -17.89 3.99 -10.86
CA ILE A 198 -17.06 5.04 -11.46
C ILE A 198 -16.40 5.84 -10.36
N ILE A 199 -15.09 6.02 -10.44
CA ILE A 199 -14.34 6.83 -9.48
C ILE A 199 -13.48 7.86 -10.21
N ALA A 200 -13.50 9.10 -9.74
CA ALA A 200 -12.74 10.21 -10.32
C ALA A 200 -12.41 11.24 -9.26
N THR A 201 -11.31 11.97 -9.44
CA THR A 201 -11.08 13.25 -8.75
C THR A 201 -11.69 14.35 -9.60
N VAL A 202 -12.56 15.14 -9.01
CA VAL A 202 -13.36 16.14 -9.74
C VAL A 202 -12.51 17.30 -10.25
N LYS A 203 -13.03 18.02 -11.26
CA LYS A 203 -12.37 19.23 -11.81
C LYS A 203 -12.08 20.23 -10.71
N GLY A 204 -10.84 20.71 -10.67
CA GLY A 204 -10.33 21.64 -9.66
C GLY A 204 -9.57 20.94 -8.54
N ASP A 205 -9.53 19.60 -8.52
CA ASP A 205 -8.81 18.81 -7.54
C ASP A 205 -7.86 17.81 -8.22
N VAL A 206 -6.67 17.61 -7.62
CA VAL A 206 -5.61 16.70 -8.09
C VAL A 206 -5.25 15.62 -7.07
N HIS A 207 -5.93 15.59 -5.91
CA HIS A 207 -5.65 14.61 -4.86
C HIS A 207 -6.15 13.24 -5.26
N ASP A 208 -5.25 12.39 -5.77
CA ASP A 208 -5.60 11.06 -6.27
C ASP A 208 -5.11 9.89 -5.41
N ILE A 209 -4.20 10.12 -4.46
CA ILE A 209 -3.63 9.06 -3.63
C ILE A 209 -4.73 8.32 -2.87
N GLY A 210 -5.59 9.04 -2.15
CA GLY A 210 -6.73 8.46 -1.43
C GLY A 210 -7.71 7.74 -2.36
N LYS A 211 -8.04 8.35 -3.51
CA LYS A 211 -8.88 7.74 -4.54
C LYS A 211 -8.30 6.41 -5.05
N ASN A 212 -6.99 6.37 -5.32
CA ASN A 212 -6.34 5.17 -5.83
C ASN A 212 -6.34 4.03 -4.79
N ILE A 213 -6.19 4.35 -3.49
CA ILE A 213 -6.32 3.37 -2.41
C ILE A 213 -7.75 2.82 -2.38
N VAL A 214 -8.76 3.67 -2.40
CA VAL A 214 -10.17 3.25 -2.44
C VAL A 214 -10.44 2.38 -3.67
N THR A 215 -9.90 2.74 -4.84
CA THR A 215 -10.00 1.94 -6.07
C THR A 215 -9.50 0.51 -5.84
N VAL A 216 -8.30 0.36 -5.28
CA VAL A 216 -7.72 -0.97 -5.01
C VAL A 216 -8.60 -1.76 -4.04
N VAL A 217 -9.05 -1.14 -2.95
CA VAL A 217 -9.91 -1.80 -1.96
C VAL A 217 -11.23 -2.27 -2.58
N LEU A 218 -11.87 -1.45 -3.41
CA LEU A 218 -13.12 -1.83 -4.11
C LEU A 218 -12.89 -2.98 -5.09
N GLN A 219 -11.81 -2.93 -5.88
CA GLN A 219 -11.45 -4.02 -6.80
C GLN A 219 -11.19 -5.32 -6.04
N CYS A 220 -10.51 -5.27 -4.88
CA CYS A 220 -10.31 -6.42 -4.02
C CYS A 220 -11.61 -6.99 -3.43
N ASN A 221 -12.67 -6.19 -3.36
CA ASN A 221 -14.01 -6.59 -2.93
C ASN A 221 -14.93 -7.02 -4.07
N ASN A 222 -14.37 -7.35 -5.23
CA ASN A 222 -15.11 -7.82 -6.41
C ASN A 222 -16.07 -6.79 -7.02
N PHE A 223 -15.74 -5.49 -6.90
CA PHE A 223 -16.38 -4.44 -7.69
C PHE A 223 -15.58 -4.20 -8.97
N GLU A 224 -16.27 -3.98 -10.08
CA GLU A 224 -15.67 -3.44 -11.29
C GLU A 224 -15.48 -1.94 -11.11
N VAL A 225 -14.25 -1.43 -11.15
CA VAL A 225 -13.99 -0.01 -10.91
C VAL A 225 -13.39 0.64 -12.13
N VAL A 226 -14.09 1.63 -12.67
CA VAL A 226 -13.62 2.49 -13.77
C VAL A 226 -13.02 3.76 -13.17
N ASN A 227 -11.69 3.85 -13.16
CA ASN A 227 -10.98 5.02 -12.64
C ASN A 227 -10.74 6.03 -13.77
N MET A 228 -11.36 7.20 -13.68
CA MET A 228 -11.27 8.26 -14.69
C MET A 228 -10.08 9.23 -14.46
N GLY A 229 -9.28 9.03 -13.41
CA GLY A 229 -8.15 9.92 -13.11
C GLY A 229 -8.54 11.18 -12.32
N VAL A 230 -7.84 12.28 -12.59
CA VAL A 230 -7.99 13.56 -11.88
C VAL A 230 -8.54 14.65 -12.79
N MET A 231 -8.98 15.75 -12.19
CA MET A 231 -9.49 16.94 -12.91
C MET A 231 -10.68 16.67 -13.83
N VAL A 232 -11.49 15.65 -13.53
CA VAL A 232 -12.57 15.20 -14.39
C VAL A 232 -13.83 16.06 -14.20
N PRO A 233 -14.38 16.68 -15.26
CA PRO A 233 -15.63 17.44 -15.16
C PRO A 233 -16.82 16.56 -14.77
N CYS A 234 -17.73 17.10 -13.96
CA CYS A 234 -18.91 16.37 -13.47
C CYS A 234 -19.74 15.73 -14.60
N HIS A 235 -19.95 16.47 -15.70
CA HIS A 235 -20.74 15.97 -16.82
C HIS A 235 -20.10 14.76 -17.53
N GLU A 236 -18.76 14.69 -17.55
CA GLU A 236 -18.04 13.53 -18.09
C GLU A 236 -18.17 12.32 -17.17
N ILE A 237 -18.11 12.51 -15.84
CA ILE A 237 -18.34 11.44 -14.86
C ILE A 237 -19.74 10.84 -15.07
N LEU A 238 -20.77 11.70 -15.16
CA LEU A 238 -22.15 11.26 -15.36
C LEU A 238 -22.35 10.60 -16.72
N ALA A 239 -21.73 11.12 -17.78
CA ALA A 239 -21.78 10.52 -19.10
C ALA A 239 -21.15 9.12 -19.11
N ARG A 240 -19.98 8.99 -18.47
CA ARG A 240 -19.27 7.72 -18.35
C ARG A 240 -20.07 6.70 -17.54
N ALA A 241 -20.67 7.12 -16.42
CA ALA A 241 -21.51 6.26 -15.60
C ALA A 241 -22.68 5.68 -16.39
N LYS A 242 -23.35 6.50 -17.21
CA LYS A 242 -24.43 6.04 -18.09
C LYS A 242 -23.97 5.06 -19.16
N VAL A 243 -22.82 5.32 -19.80
CA VAL A 243 -22.26 4.45 -20.85
C VAL A 243 -21.83 3.10 -20.28
N GLU A 244 -21.22 3.12 -19.11
CA GLU A 244 -20.73 1.92 -18.43
C GLU A 244 -21.85 1.13 -17.73
N GLY A 245 -23.03 1.72 -17.56
CA GLY A 245 -24.11 1.13 -16.78
C GLY A 245 -23.70 0.95 -15.31
N ALA A 246 -23.06 1.98 -14.72
CA ALA A 246 -22.64 1.93 -13.33
C ALA A 246 -23.84 1.98 -12.39
N ASP A 247 -23.72 1.27 -11.25
CA ASP A 247 -24.77 1.13 -10.22
C ASP A 247 -24.90 2.37 -9.32
#